data_18ad3ff8d140e31f750717b4c9f99760
#
_entry.id   18ad3ff8d140e31f750717b4c9f99760
#
_cell.length_a   1.000
_cell.length_b   1.000
_cell.length_c   1.000
_cell.angle_alpha   90.00
_cell.angle_beta   90.00
_cell.angle_gamma   90.00
#
_symmetry.space_group_name_H-M   'P 1'
#
loop_
_entity.id
_entity.type
_entity.pdbx_description
1 polymer ?
#
loop_
_entity_poly.entity_id
_entity_poly.type
_entity_poly.pdbx_seq_one_letter_code
_entity_poly.pdbx_strand_id
1 'polypeptide(L)'
;MGNEAIGLGAIRAGVQVVSGYPGTPSTEILETVAKHNPGDIYVEWSVNEKAGMEVAAAAAYAGARTMVTMKQVGLNVAADPLMSLAYVGVKGGMVVVVAD
;
A
#
# COMPACT_ATOMS: atom_id res chain seq x y z
N MET A 1 2.41 -7.80 16.64
CA MET A 1 3.74 -7.20 16.55
C MET A 1 3.68 -5.95 15.67
N GLY A 2 4.82 -5.45 15.21
CA GLY A 2 4.87 -4.21 14.47
C GLY A 2 4.02 -4.18 13.20
N ASN A 3 4.05 -5.25 12.40
CA ASN A 3 3.27 -5.32 11.17
C ASN A 3 1.76 -5.28 11.44
N GLU A 4 1.32 -5.95 12.50
CA GLU A 4 -0.08 -5.90 12.91
C GLU A 4 -0.48 -4.49 13.36
N ALA A 5 0.41 -3.83 14.10
CA ALA A 5 0.16 -2.47 14.56
C ALA A 5 0.04 -1.49 13.36
N ILE A 6 0.88 -1.65 12.35
CA ILE A 6 0.81 -0.83 11.14
C ILE A 6 -0.52 -1.07 10.42
N GLY A 7 -0.91 -2.33 10.24
CA GLY A 7 -2.19 -2.66 9.59
C GLY A 7 -3.38 -2.11 10.33
N LEU A 8 -3.43 -2.28 11.63
CA LEU A 8 -4.52 -1.75 12.45
C LEU A 8 -4.54 -0.23 12.46
N GLY A 9 -3.36 0.40 12.49
CA GLY A 9 -3.25 1.85 12.40
C GLY A 9 -3.78 2.39 11.09
N ALA A 10 -3.51 1.72 9.98
CA ALA A 10 -4.02 2.10 8.67
C ALA A 10 -5.54 2.05 8.64
N ILE A 11 -6.15 1.00 9.21
CA ILE A 11 -7.60 0.89 9.28
C ILE A 11 -8.18 2.05 10.08
N ARG A 12 -7.59 2.38 11.22
CA ARG A 12 -8.06 3.48 12.07
C ARG A 12 -7.88 4.85 11.39
N ALA A 13 -6.85 4.98 10.57
CA ALA A 13 -6.62 6.21 9.82
C ALA A 13 -7.59 6.40 8.65
N GLY A 14 -8.41 5.41 8.37
CA GLY A 14 -9.43 5.50 7.33
C GLY A 14 -8.92 5.13 5.96
N VAL A 15 -7.96 4.22 5.86
CA VAL A 15 -7.47 3.74 4.56
C VAL A 15 -8.61 3.13 3.76
N GLN A 16 -8.64 3.41 2.47
CA GLN A 16 -9.69 2.95 1.57
C GLN A 16 -9.20 1.92 0.56
N VAL A 17 -7.93 2.00 0.18
CA VAL A 17 -7.31 1.08 -0.78
C VAL A 17 -5.95 0.66 -0.24
N VAL A 18 -5.70 -0.64 -0.20
CA VAL A 18 -4.41 -1.19 0.18
C VAL A 18 -3.98 -2.17 -0.90
N SER A 19 -2.80 -2.01 -1.42
CA SER A 19 -2.25 -2.92 -2.42
C SER A 19 -0.83 -3.31 -2.03
N GLY A 20 -0.39 -4.46 -2.51
CA GLY A 20 0.97 -4.91 -2.24
C GLY A 20 1.30 -6.19 -2.97
N TYR A 21 2.58 -6.49 -3.00
CA TYR A 21 3.09 -7.74 -3.53
C TYR A 21 3.62 -8.58 -2.34
N PRO A 22 3.28 -9.86 -2.25
CA PRO A 22 3.73 -10.70 -1.14
C PRO A 22 5.25 -10.73 -1.01
N GLY A 23 5.73 -10.55 0.19
CA GLY A 23 7.17 -10.59 0.46
C GLY A 23 7.43 -10.38 1.94
N THR A 24 8.24 -11.25 2.53
CA THR A 24 8.65 -11.10 3.91
C THR A 24 9.57 -9.90 4.04
N PRO A 25 9.38 -9.02 5.03
CA PRO A 25 8.44 -9.14 6.15
C PRO A 25 7.13 -8.34 5.97
N SER A 26 6.86 -7.74 4.83
CA SER A 26 5.72 -6.84 4.65
C SER A 26 4.37 -7.54 4.45
N THR A 27 4.38 -8.83 4.11
CA THR A 27 3.14 -9.59 3.82
C THR A 27 2.14 -9.51 4.97
N GLU A 28 2.60 -9.55 6.21
CA GLU A 28 1.74 -9.55 7.38
C GLU A 28 0.91 -8.28 7.52
N ILE A 29 1.39 -7.15 7.01
CA ILE A 29 0.64 -5.89 7.04
C ILE A 29 -0.63 -6.04 6.22
N LEU A 30 -0.50 -6.54 5.00
CA LEU A 30 -1.63 -6.72 4.09
C LEU A 30 -2.60 -7.78 4.62
N GLU A 31 -2.07 -8.86 5.18
CA GLU A 31 -2.88 -9.91 5.81
C GLU A 31 -3.67 -9.36 6.99
N THR A 32 -3.06 -8.50 7.81
CA THR A 32 -3.75 -7.90 8.95
C THR A 32 -4.90 -7.02 8.50
N VAL A 33 -4.68 -6.20 7.47
CA VAL A 33 -5.74 -5.35 6.93
C VAL A 33 -6.87 -6.22 6.38
N ALA A 34 -6.54 -7.27 5.63
CA ALA A 34 -7.56 -8.16 5.07
C ALA A 34 -8.38 -8.85 6.17
N LYS A 35 -7.71 -9.30 7.23
CA LYS A 35 -8.35 -10.00 8.33
C LYS A 35 -9.30 -9.11 9.12
N HIS A 36 -8.92 -7.86 9.35
CA HIS A 36 -9.70 -6.92 10.16
C HIS A 36 -10.51 -5.92 9.35
N ASN A 37 -10.63 -6.15 8.05
CA ASN A 37 -11.37 -5.28 7.13
C ASN A 37 -12.82 -5.16 7.57
N PRO A 38 -13.31 -3.93 7.86
CA PRO A 38 -14.72 -3.75 8.24
C PRO A 38 -15.70 -3.93 7.07
N GLY A 39 -15.20 -4.13 5.84
CA GLY A 39 -16.03 -4.46 4.68
C GLY A 39 -15.96 -3.45 3.54
N ASP A 40 -15.35 -2.29 3.78
CA ASP A 40 -15.30 -1.21 2.78
C ASP A 40 -13.88 -0.84 2.34
N ILE A 41 -12.88 -1.62 2.73
CA ILE A 41 -11.50 -1.41 2.29
C ILE A 41 -11.20 -2.35 1.12
N TYR A 42 -10.75 -1.78 0.01
CA TYR A 42 -10.31 -2.57 -1.12
C TYR A 42 -8.88 -3.06 -0.88
N VAL A 43 -8.69 -4.36 -0.85
CA VAL A 43 -7.39 -4.99 -0.61
C VAL A 43 -7.01 -5.79 -1.86
N GLU A 44 -5.84 -5.52 -2.41
CA GLU A 44 -5.39 -6.21 -3.62
C GLU A 44 -3.99 -6.76 -3.45
N TRP A 45 -3.82 -8.04 -3.79
CA TRP A 45 -2.52 -8.67 -3.92
C TRP A 45 -2.09 -8.53 -5.37
N SER A 46 -1.09 -7.73 -5.63
CA SER A 46 -0.67 -7.41 -6.99
C SER A 46 0.36 -8.41 -7.52
N VAL A 47 0.51 -8.47 -8.84
CA VAL A 47 1.41 -9.42 -9.49
C VAL A 47 2.90 -9.05 -9.31
N ASN A 48 3.18 -7.77 -9.06
CA ASN A 48 4.52 -7.30 -8.70
C ASN A 48 4.41 -5.92 -8.03
N GLU A 49 5.54 -5.41 -7.55
CA GLU A 49 5.57 -4.14 -6.81
C GLU A 49 5.17 -2.95 -7.69
N LYS A 50 5.52 -2.98 -8.96
CA LYS A 50 5.14 -1.90 -9.87
C LYS A 50 3.63 -1.83 -10.03
N ALA A 51 2.98 -2.98 -10.24
CA ALA A 51 1.52 -3.04 -10.34
C ALA A 51 0.85 -2.59 -9.05
N GLY A 52 1.38 -3.00 -7.90
CA GLY A 52 0.86 -2.56 -6.60
C GLY A 52 0.96 -1.05 -6.43
N MET A 53 2.11 -0.48 -6.77
CA MET A 53 2.31 0.96 -6.70
C MET A 53 1.40 1.72 -7.67
N GLU A 54 1.19 1.18 -8.86
CA GLU A 54 0.32 1.83 -9.85
C GLU A 54 -1.13 1.85 -9.40
N VAL A 55 -1.62 0.76 -8.80
CA VAL A 55 -2.97 0.71 -8.24
C VAL A 55 -3.12 1.76 -7.14
N ALA A 56 -2.18 1.81 -6.21
CA ALA A 56 -2.22 2.78 -5.12
C ALA A 56 -2.10 4.22 -5.65
N ALA A 57 -1.24 4.45 -6.63
CA ALA A 57 -1.07 5.77 -7.23
C ALA A 57 -2.37 6.25 -7.89
N ALA A 58 -3.00 5.38 -8.67
CA ALA A 58 -4.26 5.73 -9.33
C ALA A 58 -5.35 6.07 -8.32
N ALA A 59 -5.46 5.26 -7.25
CA ALA A 59 -6.44 5.52 -6.19
C ALA A 59 -6.15 6.85 -5.48
N ALA A 60 -4.87 7.15 -5.21
CA ALA A 60 -4.49 8.39 -4.55
C ALA A 60 -4.74 9.60 -5.45
N TYR A 61 -4.52 9.49 -6.76
CA TYR A 61 -4.85 10.54 -7.71
C TYR A 61 -6.35 10.82 -7.71
N ALA A 62 -7.16 9.78 -7.53
CA ALA A 62 -8.62 9.93 -7.46
C ALA A 62 -9.11 10.46 -6.10
N GLY A 63 -8.22 10.60 -5.14
CA GLY A 63 -8.55 11.18 -3.84
C GLY A 63 -8.75 10.17 -2.71
N ALA A 64 -8.53 8.88 -2.95
CA ALA A 64 -8.67 7.86 -1.93
C ALA A 64 -7.45 7.84 -0.99
N ARG A 65 -7.65 7.46 0.26
CA ARG A 65 -6.55 7.21 1.19
C ARG A 65 -6.01 5.83 0.93
N THR A 66 -4.73 5.76 0.61
CA THR A 66 -4.12 4.51 0.13
C THR A 66 -2.88 4.13 0.92
N MET A 67 -2.61 2.83 0.92
CA MET A 67 -1.36 2.29 1.45
C MET A 67 -0.87 1.22 0.48
N VAL A 68 0.42 1.22 0.20
CA VAL A 68 1.05 0.15 -0.57
C VAL A 68 2.18 -0.42 0.26
N THR A 69 2.31 -1.75 0.24
CA THR A 69 3.34 -2.43 1.02
C THR A 69 4.26 -3.21 0.09
N MET A 70 5.53 -3.25 0.44
CA MET A 70 6.52 -4.00 -0.32
C MET A 70 7.74 -4.32 0.52
N LYS A 71 8.49 -5.32 0.07
CA LYS A 71 9.81 -5.61 0.60
C LYS A 71 10.80 -4.58 0.06
N GLN A 72 11.92 -4.36 0.75
CA GLN A 72 12.87 -3.33 0.34
C GLN A 72 13.40 -3.50 -1.09
N VAL A 73 13.60 -4.73 -1.56
CA VAL A 73 14.08 -4.96 -2.91
C VAL A 73 13.03 -4.64 -3.98
N GLY A 74 11.77 -4.60 -3.59
CA GLY A 74 10.68 -4.26 -4.51
C GLY A 74 10.62 -2.79 -4.87
N LEU A 75 11.28 -1.94 -4.11
CA LEU A 75 11.25 -0.50 -4.36
C LEU A 75 11.84 -0.16 -5.75
N ASN A 76 12.85 -0.88 -6.20
CA ASN A 76 13.42 -0.66 -7.53
C ASN A 76 12.40 -0.98 -8.63
N VAL A 77 11.59 -2.04 -8.43
CA VAL A 77 10.53 -2.41 -9.38
C VAL A 77 9.45 -1.33 -9.43
N ALA A 78 9.18 -0.70 -8.28
CA ALA A 78 8.16 0.33 -8.15
C ALA A 78 8.68 1.74 -8.45
N ALA A 79 9.94 1.89 -8.86
CA ALA A 79 10.59 3.21 -8.98
C ALA A 79 9.89 4.13 -9.97
N ASP A 80 9.46 3.62 -11.12
CA ASP A 80 8.82 4.44 -12.14
C ASP A 80 7.53 5.11 -11.62
N PRO A 81 6.52 4.37 -11.13
CA PRO A 81 5.34 5.03 -10.58
C PRO A 81 5.65 5.88 -9.36
N LEU A 82 6.63 5.50 -8.54
CA LEU A 82 7.01 6.29 -7.37
C LEU A 82 7.57 7.65 -7.77
N MET A 83 8.43 7.69 -8.79
CA MET A 83 8.98 8.95 -9.28
C MET A 83 7.91 9.84 -9.88
N SER A 84 6.95 9.25 -10.59
CA SER A 84 5.80 9.99 -11.11
C SER A 84 4.96 10.60 -9.99
N LEU A 85 4.73 9.84 -8.91
CA LEU A 85 4.02 10.34 -7.73
C LEU A 85 4.74 11.54 -7.10
N ALA A 86 6.05 11.44 -6.96
CA ALA A 86 6.85 12.51 -6.37
C ALA A 86 6.77 13.79 -7.19
N TYR A 87 6.70 13.65 -8.51
CA TYR A 87 6.66 14.79 -9.42
C TYR A 87 5.26 15.41 -9.54
N VAL A 88 4.24 14.56 -9.68
CA VAL A 88 2.85 15.01 -9.91
C VAL A 88 2.13 15.32 -8.60
N GLY A 89 2.42 14.58 -7.55
CA GLY A 89 1.72 14.68 -6.27
C GLY A 89 0.47 13.82 -6.26
N VAL A 90 -0.24 13.83 -5.15
CA VAL A 90 -1.47 13.04 -4.97
C VAL A 90 -2.56 13.91 -4.37
N LYS A 91 -3.81 13.53 -4.62
CA LYS A 91 -4.96 14.22 -4.05
C LYS A 91 -5.35 13.62 -2.71
N GLY A 92 -5.36 12.30 -2.60
CA GLY A 92 -5.61 11.60 -1.35
C GLY A 92 -4.31 11.31 -0.61
N GLY A 93 -4.40 11.06 0.69
CA GLY A 93 -3.23 10.66 1.47
C GLY A 93 -2.72 9.29 1.03
N MET A 94 -1.41 9.13 0.97
CA MET A 94 -0.81 7.87 0.55
C MET A 94 0.41 7.56 1.41
N VAL A 95 0.50 6.30 1.83
CA VAL A 95 1.65 5.80 2.59
C VAL A 95 2.27 4.64 1.83
N VAL A 96 3.59 4.68 1.68
CA VAL A 96 4.36 3.58 1.09
C VAL A 96 5.15 2.92 2.22
N VAL A 97 4.86 1.66 2.48
CA VAL A 97 5.54 0.90 3.54
C VAL A 97 6.56 -0.01 2.87
N VAL A 98 7.82 0.25 3.14
CA VAL A 98 8.94 -0.54 2.61
C VAL A 98 9.58 -1.27 3.80
N ALA A 99 9.39 -2.58 3.86
CA ALA A 99 9.87 -3.37 4.98
C ALA A 99 11.20 -4.04 4.66
N ASP A 100 12.12 -3.96 5.58
CA ASP A 100 13.46 -4.53 5.43
C ASP A 100 13.59 -5.87 6.15
#